data_a92fd321b5a382d457aab408670c8b41
#
_entry.id   a92fd321b5a382d457aab408670c8b41
#
_cell.length_a   1.000
_cell.length_b   1.000
_cell.length_c   1.000
_cell.angle_alpha   90.00
_cell.angle_beta   90.00
_cell.angle_gamma   90.00
#
_symmetry.space_group_name_H-M   'P 1'
#
loop_
_entity.id
_entity.type
_entity.pdbx_description
1 polymer ?
#
loop_
_entity_poly.entity_id
_entity_poly.type
_entity_poly.pdbx_seq_one_letter_code
_entity_poly.pdbx_strand_id
1 'polypeptide(L)'
;LGKSARERFFGILEGRSLECEDPRRQKRNLTVKKENPKICFRVEKTGKDGVKLTVPEEIMAFSGEKHLLVADWGSVCICDQEYTDALTVLMEYTVMGQDAEREIFINDRDMPLFYERVLKKLDMLKLLEVRDLDLESFRPKELKCSFYFDSPGSREVTLRPELSYGDFSFHPLEDENVPREICRDVPGEFRVS
;
A
#
# COMPACT_ATOMS: atom_id res chain seq x y z
N LEU A 1 11.44 -18.83 15.49
CA LEU A 1 12.68 -18.21 16.00
C LEU A 1 12.38 -16.80 16.48
N GLY A 2 12.74 -16.44 17.73
CA GLY A 2 12.59 -15.07 18.22
C GLY A 2 13.43 -14.08 17.39
N LYS A 3 13.09 -12.77 17.43
CA LYS A 3 13.74 -11.70 16.64
C LYS A 3 15.28 -11.75 16.73
N SER A 4 15.82 -11.88 17.95
CA SER A 4 17.26 -11.94 18.20
C SER A 4 17.96 -13.19 17.60
N ALA A 5 17.29 -14.35 17.63
CA ALA A 5 17.86 -15.59 17.04
C ALA A 5 17.87 -15.51 15.51
N ARG A 6 16.90 -14.86 14.91
CA ARG A 6 16.80 -14.62 13.48
C ARG A 6 17.88 -13.66 12.99
N GLU A 7 18.07 -12.53 13.68
CA GLU A 7 19.13 -11.56 13.36
C GLU A 7 20.51 -12.20 13.40
N ARG A 8 20.78 -13.03 14.43
CA ARG A 8 22.03 -13.79 14.52
C ARG A 8 22.20 -14.79 13.37
N PHE A 9 21.14 -15.53 13.04
CA PHE A 9 21.17 -16.52 11.96
C PHE A 9 21.50 -15.86 10.61
N PHE A 10 20.80 -14.80 10.25
CA PHE A 10 21.07 -14.10 9.00
C PHE A 10 22.39 -13.33 9.01
N GLY A 11 22.83 -12.82 10.16
CA GLY A 11 24.18 -12.23 10.28
C GLY A 11 25.31 -13.21 10.02
N ILE A 12 25.12 -14.49 10.36
CA ILE A 12 26.09 -15.56 10.03
C ILE A 12 26.09 -15.89 8.53
N LEU A 13 24.94 -15.71 7.86
CA LEU A 13 24.77 -16.04 6.45
C LEU A 13 25.12 -14.90 5.50
N GLU A 14 25.29 -13.68 6.01
CA GLU A 14 25.64 -12.52 5.19
C GLU A 14 26.89 -12.77 4.33
N GLY A 15 26.79 -12.52 3.05
CA GLY A 15 27.83 -12.76 2.06
C GLY A 15 28.03 -14.22 1.66
N ARG A 16 27.30 -15.17 2.24
CA ARG A 16 27.37 -16.59 1.90
C ARG A 16 26.42 -16.91 0.75
N SER A 17 26.79 -17.94 0.00
CA SER A 17 25.91 -18.54 -1.00
C SER A 17 25.13 -19.69 -0.38
N LEU A 18 23.82 -19.69 -0.62
CA LEU A 18 22.89 -20.74 -0.21
C LEU A 18 22.43 -21.49 -1.45
N GLU A 19 22.60 -22.81 -1.46
CA GLU A 19 21.94 -23.66 -2.47
C GLU A 19 20.46 -23.78 -2.08
N CYS A 20 19.57 -23.41 -2.97
CA CYS A 20 18.14 -23.60 -2.81
C CYS A 20 17.54 -24.29 -4.05
N GLU A 21 16.42 -24.95 -3.86
CA GLU A 21 15.67 -25.57 -4.95
C GLU A 21 14.47 -24.66 -5.26
N ASP A 22 14.35 -24.24 -6.52
CA ASP A 22 13.19 -23.47 -6.97
C ASP A 22 11.94 -24.36 -7.11
N PRO A 23 10.73 -23.81 -7.30
CA PRO A 23 9.51 -24.59 -7.47
C PRO A 23 9.54 -25.58 -8.66
N ARG A 24 10.44 -25.35 -9.63
CA ARG A 24 10.68 -26.27 -10.77
C ARG A 24 11.73 -27.33 -10.46
N ARG A 25 12.14 -27.47 -9.18
CA ARG A 25 13.18 -28.35 -8.70
C ARG A 25 14.58 -28.12 -9.31
N GLN A 26 14.82 -26.91 -9.77
CA GLN A 26 16.15 -26.51 -10.23
C GLN A 26 16.96 -25.97 -9.05
N LYS A 27 18.18 -26.46 -8.92
CA LYS A 27 19.11 -25.95 -7.92
C LYS A 27 19.65 -24.60 -8.33
N ARG A 28 19.58 -23.65 -7.42
CA ARG A 28 20.08 -22.29 -7.59
C ARG A 28 20.91 -21.87 -6.41
N ASN A 29 21.92 -21.06 -6.67
CA ASN A 29 22.72 -20.45 -5.63
C ASN A 29 22.25 -19.02 -5.39
N LEU A 30 21.80 -18.73 -4.18
CA LEU A 30 21.40 -17.39 -3.75
C LEU A 30 22.47 -16.82 -2.82
N THR A 31 22.88 -15.59 -3.07
CA THR A 31 23.77 -14.86 -2.16
C THR A 31 22.93 -14.10 -1.12
N VAL A 32 23.26 -14.26 0.15
CA VAL A 32 22.59 -13.51 1.23
C VAL A 32 23.22 -12.13 1.36
N LYS A 33 22.40 -11.10 1.26
CA LYS A 33 22.79 -9.69 1.36
C LYS A 33 21.96 -8.98 2.41
N LYS A 34 22.57 -8.05 3.12
CA LYS A 34 21.84 -7.17 4.05
C LYS A 34 21.69 -5.80 3.40
N GLU A 35 20.70 -5.70 2.55
CA GLU A 35 20.41 -4.48 1.80
C GLU A 35 18.95 -4.46 1.35
N ASN A 36 18.43 -3.26 1.06
CA ASN A 36 17.17 -3.09 0.36
C ASN A 36 17.43 -3.16 -1.14
N PRO A 37 16.88 -4.15 -1.87
CA PRO A 37 17.09 -4.23 -3.30
C PRO A 37 16.45 -3.03 -4.01
N LYS A 38 17.13 -2.53 -5.04
CA LYS A 38 16.61 -1.47 -5.91
C LYS A 38 15.62 -2.08 -6.91
N ILE A 39 14.38 -2.14 -6.51
CA ILE A 39 13.27 -2.56 -7.37
C ILE A 39 12.44 -1.35 -7.76
N CYS A 40 11.72 -1.41 -8.87
CA CYS A 40 10.92 -0.31 -9.35
C CYS A 40 9.51 -0.79 -9.69
N PHE A 41 8.52 -0.30 -8.95
CA PHE A 41 7.11 -0.50 -9.23
C PHE A 41 6.65 0.57 -10.21
N ARG A 42 5.97 0.17 -11.28
CA ARG A 42 5.45 1.10 -12.26
C ARG A 42 3.99 1.39 -11.99
N VAL A 43 3.65 2.66 -11.95
CA VAL A 43 2.27 3.15 -11.79
C VAL A 43 1.89 3.94 -13.04
N GLU A 44 0.77 3.58 -13.64
CA GLU A 44 0.26 4.21 -14.85
C GLU A 44 -1.27 4.31 -14.84
N LYS A 45 -1.80 5.30 -15.52
CA LYS A 45 -3.25 5.47 -15.68
C LYS A 45 -3.79 4.42 -16.65
N THR A 46 -4.93 3.80 -16.30
CA THR A 46 -5.63 2.85 -17.16
C THR A 46 -6.98 3.38 -17.54
N GLY A 47 -7.16 3.71 -18.83
CA GLY A 47 -8.47 4.16 -19.32
C GLY A 47 -8.95 5.43 -18.62
N LYS A 48 -10.26 5.48 -18.32
CA LYS A 48 -10.89 6.66 -17.70
C LYS A 48 -11.00 6.58 -16.17
N ASP A 49 -11.01 5.39 -15.58
CA ASP A 49 -11.52 5.17 -14.23
C ASP A 49 -10.58 4.32 -13.34
N GLY A 50 -9.26 4.49 -13.47
CA GLY A 50 -8.37 3.74 -12.60
C GLY A 50 -6.89 3.84 -12.88
N VAL A 51 -6.14 3.20 -12.01
CA VAL A 51 -4.67 3.15 -12.04
C VAL A 51 -4.23 1.69 -11.99
N LYS A 52 -3.16 1.40 -12.70
CA LYS A 52 -2.49 0.11 -12.69
C LYS A 52 -1.13 0.24 -12.02
N LEU A 53 -0.86 -0.62 -11.05
CA LEU A 53 0.47 -0.80 -10.48
C LEU A 53 1.02 -2.14 -10.95
N THR A 54 2.21 -2.12 -11.54
CA THR A 54 2.92 -3.31 -12.01
C THR A 54 4.01 -3.69 -11.01
N VAL A 55 3.94 -4.93 -10.52
CA VAL A 55 4.97 -5.51 -9.64
C VAL A 55 6.14 -5.98 -10.50
N PRO A 56 7.38 -5.57 -10.18
CA PRO A 56 8.55 -5.93 -10.99
C PRO A 56 8.81 -7.44 -10.99
N GLU A 57 9.28 -7.94 -12.13
CA GLU A 57 9.56 -9.38 -12.32
C GLU A 57 10.71 -9.87 -11.44
N GLU A 58 11.58 -8.99 -11.02
CA GLU A 58 12.71 -9.26 -10.13
C GLU A 58 12.27 -9.78 -8.76
N ILE A 59 11.05 -9.46 -8.30
CA ILE A 59 10.54 -9.97 -7.04
C ILE A 59 10.04 -11.40 -7.23
N MET A 60 10.78 -12.38 -6.72
CA MET A 60 10.44 -13.80 -6.81
C MET A 60 9.69 -14.32 -5.59
N ALA A 61 10.07 -13.88 -4.40
CA ALA A 61 9.39 -14.21 -3.15
C ALA A 61 9.65 -13.13 -2.09
N PHE A 62 8.67 -12.95 -1.21
CA PHE A 62 8.75 -12.00 -0.10
C PHE A 62 8.17 -12.60 1.17
N SER A 63 8.78 -12.28 2.31
CA SER A 63 8.27 -12.61 3.63
C SER A 63 8.45 -11.42 4.58
N GLY A 64 7.35 -10.72 4.85
CA GLY A 64 7.33 -9.58 5.76
C GLY A 64 7.76 -9.94 7.18
N GLU A 65 7.25 -11.05 7.73
CA GLU A 65 7.63 -11.52 9.07
C GLU A 65 9.12 -11.80 9.23
N LYS A 66 9.79 -12.21 8.15
CA LYS A 66 11.22 -12.57 8.14
C LYS A 66 12.10 -11.46 7.60
N HIS A 67 11.54 -10.35 7.13
CA HIS A 67 12.25 -9.26 6.45
C HIS A 67 13.10 -9.76 5.26
N LEU A 68 12.59 -10.74 4.53
CA LEU A 68 13.30 -11.40 3.44
C LEU A 68 12.63 -11.15 2.10
N LEU A 69 13.45 -10.85 1.11
CA LEU A 69 13.04 -10.75 -0.28
C LEU A 69 14.02 -11.54 -1.15
N VAL A 70 13.49 -12.40 -2.01
CA VAL A 70 14.25 -13.09 -3.04
C VAL A 70 14.17 -12.28 -4.33
N ALA A 71 15.32 -11.80 -4.81
CA ALA A 71 15.41 -11.00 -6.02
C ALA A 71 16.17 -11.75 -7.11
N ASP A 72 15.62 -11.78 -8.33
CA ASP A 72 16.22 -12.34 -9.56
C ASP A 72 16.74 -13.78 -9.45
N TRP A 73 16.25 -14.56 -8.49
CA TRP A 73 16.82 -15.87 -8.18
C TRP A 73 18.34 -15.86 -7.99
N GLY A 74 18.93 -14.69 -7.74
CA GLY A 74 20.36 -14.51 -7.52
C GLY A 74 20.72 -14.09 -6.10
N SER A 75 19.78 -13.49 -5.38
CA SER A 75 20.03 -13.01 -4.02
C SER A 75 18.83 -13.16 -3.10
N VAL A 76 19.12 -13.33 -1.80
CA VAL A 76 18.18 -13.17 -0.69
C VAL A 76 18.58 -11.93 0.06
N CYS A 77 17.72 -10.92 0.02
CA CYS A 77 17.94 -9.65 0.70
C CYS A 77 17.29 -9.66 2.07
N ILE A 78 18.06 -9.29 3.09
CA ILE A 78 17.54 -9.00 4.44
C ILE A 78 17.27 -7.51 4.46
N CYS A 79 15.98 -7.15 4.33
CA CYS A 79 15.53 -5.78 4.24
C CYS A 79 15.36 -5.13 5.62
N ASP A 80 15.42 -3.80 5.67
CA ASP A 80 15.06 -3.05 6.87
C ASP A 80 13.54 -3.06 7.15
N GLN A 81 13.16 -2.52 8.30
CA GLN A 81 11.77 -2.52 8.74
C GLN A 81 10.88 -1.68 7.83
N GLU A 82 11.33 -0.47 7.48
CA GLU A 82 10.53 0.48 6.70
C GLU A 82 10.24 -0.06 5.28
N TYR A 83 11.26 -0.62 4.65
CA TYR A 83 11.14 -1.28 3.35
C TYR A 83 10.19 -2.48 3.41
N THR A 84 10.34 -3.30 4.46
CA THR A 84 9.50 -4.48 4.68
C THR A 84 8.04 -4.10 4.92
N ASP A 85 7.78 -3.07 5.72
CA ASP A 85 6.43 -2.60 6.02
C ASP A 85 5.72 -2.07 4.76
N ALA A 86 6.45 -1.34 3.90
CA ALA A 86 5.90 -0.87 2.63
C ALA A 86 5.49 -2.03 1.72
N LEU A 87 6.35 -3.04 1.56
CA LEU A 87 6.04 -4.21 0.76
C LEU A 87 4.95 -5.09 1.38
N THR A 88 4.88 -5.21 2.70
CA THR A 88 3.85 -6.01 3.38
C THR A 88 2.46 -5.45 3.08
N VAL A 89 2.29 -4.14 3.15
CA VAL A 89 1.00 -3.52 2.80
C VAL A 89 0.66 -3.72 1.32
N LEU A 90 1.65 -3.60 0.42
CA LEU A 90 1.44 -3.88 -1.00
C LEU A 90 0.98 -5.33 -1.23
N MET A 91 1.53 -6.29 -0.49
CA MET A 91 1.18 -7.72 -0.61
C MET A 91 -0.25 -8.04 -0.18
N GLU A 92 -0.94 -7.15 0.53
CA GLU A 92 -2.37 -7.29 0.82
C GLU A 92 -3.23 -7.15 -0.45
N TYR A 93 -2.69 -6.49 -1.49
CA TYR A 93 -3.37 -6.24 -2.77
C TYR A 93 -2.98 -7.22 -3.88
N THR A 94 -1.96 -8.04 -3.67
CA THR A 94 -1.49 -9.00 -4.67
C THR A 94 -1.03 -10.31 -4.05
N VAL A 95 -1.13 -11.40 -4.82
CA VAL A 95 -0.59 -12.70 -4.44
C VAL A 95 0.72 -12.90 -5.20
N MET A 96 1.81 -13.13 -4.47
CA MET A 96 3.08 -13.46 -5.11
C MET A 96 3.19 -14.96 -5.37
N GLY A 97 3.54 -15.29 -6.61
CA GLY A 97 3.79 -16.65 -7.05
C GLY A 97 4.25 -16.66 -8.51
N GLN A 98 4.64 -17.82 -9.01
CA GLN A 98 5.12 -17.94 -10.41
C GLN A 98 4.04 -17.65 -11.46
N ASP A 99 2.76 -17.87 -11.10
CA ASP A 99 1.59 -17.64 -11.95
C ASP A 99 0.73 -16.46 -11.45
N ALA A 100 1.25 -15.65 -10.53
CA ALA A 100 0.51 -14.53 -9.99
C ALA A 100 0.39 -13.39 -11.00
N GLU A 101 -0.78 -12.79 -11.06
CA GLU A 101 -0.96 -11.52 -11.76
C GLU A 101 -0.07 -10.47 -11.10
N ARG A 102 0.87 -9.94 -11.88
CA ARG A 102 1.80 -8.90 -11.43
C ARG A 102 1.25 -7.50 -11.62
N GLU A 103 0.00 -7.39 -12.00
CA GLU A 103 -0.70 -6.14 -12.21
C GLU A 103 -1.83 -6.01 -11.20
N ILE A 104 -1.85 -4.88 -10.50
CA ILE A 104 -2.87 -4.52 -9.53
C ILE A 104 -3.67 -3.37 -10.14
N PHE A 105 -4.97 -3.56 -10.32
CA PHE A 105 -5.86 -2.55 -10.83
C PHE A 105 -6.65 -1.93 -9.68
N ILE A 106 -6.55 -0.62 -9.55
CA ILE A 106 -7.21 0.15 -8.50
C ILE A 106 -8.17 1.14 -9.16
N ASN A 107 -9.42 1.07 -8.76
CA ASN A 107 -10.46 2.00 -9.21
C ASN A 107 -10.26 3.39 -8.57
N ASP A 108 -10.73 4.43 -9.23
CA ASP A 108 -10.65 5.82 -8.72
C ASP A 108 -11.23 5.96 -7.30
N ARG A 109 -12.29 5.21 -6.98
CA ARG A 109 -12.90 5.22 -5.66
C ARG A 109 -11.96 4.75 -4.54
N ASP A 110 -11.10 3.76 -4.85
CA ASP A 110 -10.22 3.13 -3.87
C ASP A 110 -8.82 3.79 -3.88
N MET A 111 -8.56 4.67 -4.86
CA MET A 111 -7.28 5.35 -5.04
C MET A 111 -6.83 6.17 -3.83
N PRO A 112 -7.67 6.95 -3.12
CA PRO A 112 -7.21 7.71 -1.97
C PRO A 112 -6.65 6.82 -0.86
N LEU A 113 -7.32 5.72 -0.58
CA LEU A 113 -6.87 4.73 0.41
C LEU A 113 -5.58 4.02 -0.05
N PHE A 114 -5.53 3.64 -1.32
CA PHE A 114 -4.35 2.99 -1.90
C PHE A 114 -3.15 3.94 -1.94
N TYR A 115 -3.37 5.22 -2.27
CA TYR A 115 -2.34 6.25 -2.20
C TYR A 115 -1.72 6.34 -0.80
N GLU A 116 -2.53 6.55 0.24
CA GLU A 116 -2.03 6.70 1.62
C GLU A 116 -1.36 5.42 2.16
N ARG A 117 -1.91 4.25 1.86
CA ARG A 117 -1.40 2.99 2.39
C ARG A 117 -0.19 2.45 1.66
N VAL A 118 -0.13 2.63 0.33
CA VAL A 118 0.85 1.96 -0.54
C VAL A 118 1.73 2.96 -1.27
N LEU A 119 1.16 3.78 -2.18
CA LEU A 119 1.95 4.58 -3.11
C LEU A 119 2.86 5.58 -2.42
N LYS A 120 2.36 6.26 -1.40
CA LYS A 120 3.13 7.23 -0.61
C LYS A 120 4.36 6.59 0.05
N LYS A 121 4.25 5.37 0.55
CA LYS A 121 5.38 4.65 1.17
C LYS A 121 6.40 4.23 0.12
N LEU A 122 5.94 3.71 -1.02
CA LEU A 122 6.81 3.31 -2.12
C LEU A 122 7.54 4.52 -2.72
N ASP A 123 6.87 5.66 -2.83
CA ASP A 123 7.45 6.91 -3.33
C ASP A 123 8.52 7.46 -2.37
N MET A 124 8.25 7.49 -1.06
CA MET A 124 9.24 7.87 -0.04
C MET A 124 10.50 7.02 -0.10
N LEU A 125 10.37 5.74 -0.41
CA LEU A 125 11.48 4.80 -0.59
C LEU A 125 12.13 4.88 -1.99
N LYS A 126 11.60 5.74 -2.89
CA LYS A 126 12.05 5.88 -4.29
C LYS A 126 11.95 4.57 -5.08
N LEU A 127 10.90 3.83 -4.82
CA LEU A 127 10.59 2.56 -5.48
C LEU A 127 9.52 2.69 -6.56
N LEU A 128 9.02 3.91 -6.84
CA LEU A 128 7.99 4.17 -7.84
C LEU A 128 8.56 4.79 -9.12
N GLU A 129 8.11 4.26 -10.26
CA GLU A 129 8.15 4.93 -11.56
C GLU A 129 6.72 5.32 -11.94
N VAL A 130 6.46 6.62 -11.99
CA VAL A 130 5.11 7.16 -12.30
C VAL A 130 5.08 7.59 -13.75
N ARG A 131 4.08 7.15 -14.50
CA ARG A 131 3.88 7.51 -15.91
C ARG A 131 2.51 8.13 -16.14
N ASP A 132 2.51 9.31 -16.74
CA ASP A 132 1.30 10.03 -17.19
C ASP A 132 0.26 10.22 -16.08
N LEU A 133 0.72 10.41 -14.83
CA LEU A 133 -0.11 10.47 -13.64
C LEU A 133 0.46 11.46 -12.64
N ASP A 134 -0.39 12.29 -12.05
CA ASP A 134 -0.06 13.11 -10.89
C ASP A 134 -0.51 12.39 -9.62
N LEU A 135 0.45 11.86 -8.85
CA LEU A 135 0.17 11.14 -7.60
C LEU A 135 -0.51 12.02 -6.55
N GLU A 136 -0.17 13.31 -6.50
CA GLU A 136 -0.75 14.24 -5.51
C GLU A 136 -2.25 14.47 -5.76
N SER A 137 -2.73 14.23 -6.99
CA SER A 137 -4.15 14.32 -7.30
C SER A 137 -5.00 13.28 -6.55
N PHE A 138 -4.39 12.18 -6.09
CA PHE A 138 -5.06 11.11 -5.33
C PHE A 138 -4.92 11.29 -3.81
N ARG A 139 -4.19 12.31 -3.37
CA ARG A 139 -4.10 12.62 -1.95
C ARG A 139 -5.48 12.97 -1.41
N PRO A 140 -5.97 12.27 -0.38
CA PRO A 140 -7.24 12.62 0.25
C PRO A 140 -7.23 14.08 0.69
N LYS A 141 -8.30 14.80 0.39
CA LYS A 141 -8.49 16.14 0.93
C LYS A 141 -8.74 16.06 2.43
N GLU A 142 -8.39 17.12 3.14
CA GLU A 142 -8.62 17.20 4.59
C GLU A 142 -10.12 17.11 4.88
N LEU A 143 -10.50 16.10 5.64
CA LEU A 143 -11.86 15.94 6.13
C LEU A 143 -12.09 16.85 7.35
N LYS A 144 -13.12 17.68 7.28
CA LYS A 144 -13.62 18.44 8.43
C LYS A 144 -14.98 17.92 8.80
N CYS A 145 -15.21 17.80 10.10
CA CYS A 145 -16.47 17.37 10.65
C CYS A 145 -17.04 18.45 11.56
N SER A 146 -18.25 18.88 11.29
CA SER A 146 -19.01 19.82 12.09
C SER A 146 -20.27 19.15 12.63
N PHE A 147 -20.61 19.42 13.88
CA PHE A 147 -21.82 18.88 14.49
C PHE A 147 -22.78 20.03 14.81
N TYR A 148 -23.96 19.97 14.24
CA TYR A 148 -25.02 20.91 14.52
C TYR A 148 -25.99 20.30 15.51
N PHE A 149 -26.30 21.07 16.57
CA PHE A 149 -27.27 20.68 17.59
C PHE A 149 -28.51 21.52 17.42
N ASP A 150 -29.65 20.86 17.28
CA ASP A 150 -30.94 21.50 17.26
C ASP A 150 -31.82 20.94 18.40
N SER A 151 -32.63 21.81 19.01
CA SER A 151 -33.52 21.43 20.08
C SER A 151 -34.95 21.82 19.70
N PRO A 152 -35.61 20.97 18.89
CA PRO A 152 -36.99 21.26 18.45
C PRO A 152 -38.02 21.23 19.58
N GLY A 153 -37.64 20.75 20.77
CA GLY A 153 -38.49 20.68 21.94
C GLY A 153 -37.71 20.65 23.25
N SER A 154 -38.37 20.84 24.37
CA SER A 154 -37.74 20.93 25.69
C SER A 154 -37.07 19.62 26.18
N ARG A 155 -37.21 18.51 25.49
CA ARG A 155 -36.67 17.18 25.85
C ARG A 155 -36.00 16.45 24.71
N GLU A 156 -35.88 17.06 23.54
CA GLU A 156 -35.31 16.45 22.35
C GLU A 156 -34.12 17.28 21.86
N VAL A 157 -33.02 16.61 21.57
CA VAL A 157 -31.85 17.19 20.92
C VAL A 157 -31.57 16.37 19.67
N THR A 158 -31.55 17.02 18.55
CA THR A 158 -31.15 16.40 17.29
C THR A 158 -29.71 16.77 17.00
N LEU A 159 -28.87 15.76 16.69
CA LEU A 159 -27.51 15.91 16.26
C LEU A 159 -27.43 15.69 14.75
N ARG A 160 -26.91 16.65 14.03
CA ARG A 160 -26.65 16.53 12.58
C ARG A 160 -25.18 16.66 12.30
N PRO A 161 -24.50 15.58 11.92
CA PRO A 161 -23.12 15.65 11.43
C PRO A 161 -23.10 16.23 10.02
N GLU A 162 -22.20 17.17 9.78
CA GLU A 162 -21.84 17.66 8.43
C GLU A 162 -20.39 17.38 8.19
N LEU A 163 -20.07 16.70 7.11
CA LEU A 163 -18.73 16.42 6.65
C LEU A 163 -18.38 17.36 5.49
N SER A 164 -17.16 17.87 5.48
CA SER A 164 -16.73 18.74 4.39
C SER A 164 -15.29 18.46 3.91
N TYR A 165 -15.12 18.66 2.61
CA TYR A 165 -13.84 18.61 1.92
C TYR A 165 -13.62 19.93 1.16
N GLY A 166 -12.87 20.86 1.76
CA GLY A 166 -12.76 22.21 1.22
C GLY A 166 -14.13 22.92 1.21
N ASP A 167 -14.58 23.34 0.04
CA ASP A 167 -15.84 24.07 -0.14
C ASP A 167 -17.06 23.16 -0.33
N PHE A 168 -16.85 21.85 -0.37
CA PHE A 168 -17.94 20.88 -0.52
C PHE A 168 -18.32 20.28 0.82
N SER A 169 -19.61 20.39 1.18
CA SER A 169 -20.18 19.81 2.40
C SER A 169 -21.32 18.85 2.09
N PHE A 170 -21.49 17.83 2.92
CA PHE A 170 -22.58 16.87 2.82
C PHE A 170 -22.96 16.29 4.19
N HIS A 171 -24.18 15.77 4.27
CA HIS A 171 -24.68 15.08 5.46
C HIS A 171 -24.55 13.56 5.25
N PRO A 172 -23.70 12.85 6.00
CA PRO A 172 -23.38 11.44 5.73
C PRO A 172 -24.58 10.49 5.87
N LEU A 173 -25.65 10.92 6.55
CA LEU A 173 -26.87 10.13 6.73
C LEU A 173 -27.97 10.46 5.70
N GLU A 174 -27.85 11.55 4.95
CA GLU A 174 -28.89 12.06 4.05
C GLU A 174 -28.42 12.12 2.59
N ASP A 175 -27.12 12.33 2.36
CA ASP A 175 -26.55 12.57 1.03
C ASP A 175 -25.81 11.36 0.49
N GLU A 176 -26.38 10.67 -0.48
CA GLU A 176 -25.71 9.56 -1.17
C GLU A 176 -24.80 10.02 -2.33
N ASN A 177 -24.88 11.29 -2.75
CA ASN A 177 -24.24 11.79 -3.98
C ASN A 177 -23.08 12.74 -3.71
N VAL A 178 -21.96 12.20 -3.22
CA VAL A 178 -20.71 12.97 -3.18
C VAL A 178 -20.07 12.97 -4.58
N PRO A 179 -19.65 14.14 -5.12
CA PRO A 179 -19.00 14.22 -6.41
C PRO A 179 -17.76 13.33 -6.50
N ARG A 180 -17.62 12.62 -7.63
CA ARG A 180 -16.51 11.67 -7.85
C ARG A 180 -15.14 12.33 -7.90
N GLU A 181 -15.09 13.62 -8.22
CA GLU A 181 -13.86 14.42 -8.32
C GLU A 181 -13.25 14.72 -6.94
N ILE A 182 -13.99 14.45 -5.87
CA ILE A 182 -13.51 14.66 -4.51
C ILE A 182 -12.82 13.40 -4.02
N CYS A 183 -11.50 13.46 -3.81
CA CYS A 183 -10.76 12.41 -3.13
C CYS A 183 -11.17 12.36 -1.66
N ARG A 184 -11.99 11.38 -1.29
CA ARG A 184 -12.58 11.22 0.05
C ARG A 184 -11.66 10.41 0.97
N ASP A 185 -11.61 10.81 2.23
CA ASP A 185 -11.08 9.96 3.31
C ASP A 185 -12.21 9.08 3.88
N VAL A 186 -12.62 8.08 3.12
CA VAL A 186 -13.70 7.17 3.52
C VAL A 186 -13.48 6.53 4.91
N PRO A 187 -12.26 6.06 5.28
CA PRO A 187 -12.01 5.59 6.64
C PRO A 187 -12.18 6.67 7.72
N GLY A 188 -11.85 7.93 7.40
CA GLY A 188 -12.07 9.06 8.31
C GLY A 188 -13.55 9.33 8.50
N GLU A 189 -14.34 9.30 7.43
CA GLU A 189 -15.78 9.51 7.47
C GLU A 189 -16.49 8.49 8.39
N PHE A 190 -16.10 7.20 8.31
CA PHE A 190 -16.64 6.15 9.18
C PHE A 190 -16.26 6.29 10.66
N ARG A 191 -15.22 7.06 11.00
CA ARG A 191 -14.84 7.27 12.41
C ARG A 191 -15.64 8.37 13.08
N VAL A 192 -16.27 9.23 12.30
CA VAL A 192 -17.00 10.39 12.79
C VAL A 192 -18.51 10.29 12.58
N SER A 193 -18.99 9.33 11.79
CA SER A 193 -20.39 8.97 11.63
C SER A 193 -20.81 7.90 12.64
#